data_2dfaac93ffc0d7c0adda7724c00fe675
#
_entry.id   2dfaac93ffc0d7c0adda7724c00fe675
#
_cell.length_a   1.000
_cell.length_b   1.000
_cell.length_c   1.000
_cell.angle_alpha   90.00
_cell.angle_beta   90.00
_cell.angle_gamma   90.00
#
_symmetry.space_group_name_H-M   'P 1'
#
loop_
_entity.id
_entity.type
_entity.pdbx_description
1 polymer ?
#
loop_
_entity_poly.entity_id
_entity_poly.type
_entity_poly.pdbx_seq_one_letter_code
_entity_poly.pdbx_strand_id
1 'polypeptide(L)'
;HSIKMGGGNKIGPALYNVVGRTIGGVSDYKYSKALAAYGKEWNFEELNGFLTKPAAYLKGTKMAYAGLRKETDRASVIKYLNQNGDNPLPLP
;
A
#
# COMPACT_ATOMS: atom_id res chain seq x y z
N HIS A 1 8.93 -4.38 4.12
CA HIS A 1 7.88 -3.63 4.81
C HIS A 1 7.72 -4.07 6.26
N SER A 2 7.45 -3.14 7.14
CA SER A 2 7.00 -3.42 8.50
C SER A 2 5.50 -3.16 8.60
N ILE A 3 4.80 -3.99 9.38
CA ILE A 3 3.36 -3.84 9.60
C ILE A 3 3.05 -3.32 11.00
N LYS A 4 4.03 -3.27 11.89
CA LYS A 4 3.85 -2.89 13.29
C LYS A 4 3.90 -1.39 13.49
N MET A 5 3.14 -0.88 14.45
CA MET A 5 3.23 0.52 14.88
C MET A 5 4.67 0.83 15.28
N GLY A 6 5.23 1.91 14.74
CA GLY A 6 6.61 2.32 15.02
C GLY A 6 7.68 1.41 14.43
N GLY A 7 7.31 0.47 13.56
CA GLY A 7 8.23 -0.51 13.00
C GLY A 7 9.27 0.02 12.03
N GLY A 8 9.10 1.21 11.50
CA GLY A 8 10.03 1.84 10.59
C GLY A 8 10.05 1.24 9.18
N ASN A 9 10.86 1.84 8.33
CA ASN A 9 11.00 1.41 6.94
C ASN A 9 12.03 0.27 6.82
N LYS A 10 11.84 -0.58 5.82
CA LYS A 10 12.79 -1.63 5.42
C LYS A 10 13.13 -1.42 3.95
N ILE A 11 13.18 -2.47 3.12
CA ILE A 11 13.33 -2.34 1.68
C ILE A 11 12.15 -1.52 1.11
N GLY A 12 10.94 -1.76 1.64
CA GLY A 12 9.77 -0.95 1.38
C GLY A 12 9.41 -0.06 2.58
N PRO A 13 8.52 0.92 2.39
CA PRO A 13 8.08 1.79 3.47
C PRO A 13 7.25 1.05 4.52
N ALA A 14 7.18 1.62 5.72
CA ALA A 14 6.33 1.10 6.79
C ALA A 14 4.87 1.09 6.35
N LEU A 15 4.13 0.04 6.71
CA LEU A 15 2.74 -0.16 6.28
C LEU A 15 1.70 0.06 7.37
N TYR A 16 2.11 0.32 8.62
CA TYR A 16 1.14 0.64 9.66
C TYR A 16 0.35 1.88 9.25
N ASN A 17 -0.96 1.86 9.39
CA ASN A 17 -1.85 2.95 8.94
C ASN A 17 -1.84 3.19 7.42
N VAL A 18 -1.43 2.22 6.60
CA VAL A 18 -1.35 2.44 5.15
C VAL A 18 -2.72 2.69 4.52
N VAL A 19 -3.77 2.03 5.00
CA VAL A 19 -5.13 2.26 4.50
C VAL A 19 -5.60 3.65 4.93
N GLY A 20 -5.93 4.49 3.96
CA GLY A 20 -6.31 5.88 4.18
C GLY A 20 -5.13 6.85 4.17
N ARG A 21 -3.90 6.37 4.10
CA ARG A 21 -2.69 7.21 4.04
C ARG A 21 -2.44 7.69 2.61
N THR A 22 -1.86 8.87 2.47
CA THR A 22 -1.44 9.37 1.17
C THR A 22 -0.43 8.41 0.52
N ILE A 23 -0.66 8.09 -0.73
CA ILE A 23 0.26 7.25 -1.52
C ILE A 23 1.58 8.00 -1.66
N GLY A 24 2.69 7.31 -1.33
CA GLY A 24 4.01 7.94 -1.31
C GLY A 24 4.22 8.89 -0.14
N GLY A 25 3.42 8.75 0.94
CA GLY A 25 3.36 9.75 2.01
C GLY A 25 4.30 9.55 3.20
N VAL A 26 5.05 8.44 3.27
CA VAL A 26 6.01 8.26 4.37
C VAL A 26 7.19 9.18 4.17
N SER A 27 7.40 10.11 5.10
CA SER A 27 8.35 11.21 4.93
C SER A 27 9.81 10.78 4.92
N ASP A 28 10.16 9.68 5.57
CA ASP A 28 11.53 9.17 5.68
C ASP A 28 11.81 7.99 4.76
N TYR A 29 10.99 7.81 3.72
CA TYR A 29 11.20 6.78 2.71
C TYR A 29 11.32 7.41 1.32
N LYS A 30 12.28 6.96 0.54
CA LYS A 30 12.49 7.47 -0.82
C LYS A 30 11.68 6.65 -1.83
N TYR A 31 10.55 7.17 -2.23
CA TYR A 31 9.68 6.57 -3.23
C TYR A 31 10.20 6.78 -4.65
N SER A 32 9.69 5.97 -5.60
CA SER A 32 9.82 6.30 -7.02
C SER A 32 9.11 7.63 -7.31
N LYS A 33 9.51 8.29 -8.40
CA LYS A 33 8.85 9.54 -8.81
C LYS A 33 7.36 9.33 -9.08
N ALA A 34 7.00 8.18 -9.65
CA ALA A 34 5.61 7.84 -9.95
C ALA A 34 4.74 7.80 -8.68
N LEU A 35 5.20 7.13 -7.63
CA LEU A 35 4.45 7.07 -6.37
C LEU A 35 4.43 8.41 -5.64
N ALA A 36 5.55 9.11 -5.60
CA ALA A 36 5.64 10.40 -4.92
C ALA A 36 4.70 11.45 -5.52
N ALA A 37 4.45 11.36 -6.83
CA ALA A 37 3.64 12.33 -7.56
C ALA A 37 2.17 11.92 -7.71
N TYR A 38 1.78 10.74 -7.26
CA TYR A 38 0.43 10.20 -7.57
C TYR A 38 -0.70 11.01 -6.94
N GLY A 39 -0.51 11.50 -5.71
CA GLY A 39 -1.42 12.47 -5.09
C GLY A 39 -2.76 11.93 -4.60
N LYS A 40 -2.89 10.62 -4.42
CA LYS A 40 -4.11 9.97 -3.92
C LYS A 40 -3.86 9.26 -2.60
N GLU A 41 -4.94 8.82 -1.96
CA GLU A 41 -4.87 8.03 -0.73
C GLU A 41 -5.06 6.55 -1.02
N TRP A 42 -4.47 5.70 -0.16
CA TRP A 42 -4.67 4.26 -0.22
C TRP A 42 -6.05 3.88 0.33
N ASN A 43 -7.09 3.93 -0.51
CA ASN A 43 -8.39 3.34 -0.20
C ASN A 43 -8.43 1.88 -0.70
N PHE A 44 -9.53 1.18 -0.43
CA PHE A 44 -9.64 -0.24 -0.82
C PHE A 44 -9.54 -0.42 -2.34
N GLU A 45 -10.12 0.47 -3.11
CA GLU A 45 -10.09 0.40 -4.58
C GLU A 45 -8.66 0.60 -5.12
N GLU A 46 -7.94 1.60 -4.62
CA GLU A 46 -6.55 1.85 -5.02
C GLU A 46 -5.64 0.68 -4.63
N LEU A 47 -5.81 0.13 -3.42
CA LEU A 47 -5.05 -1.04 -2.99
C LEU A 47 -5.34 -2.25 -3.86
N ASN A 48 -6.60 -2.51 -4.17
CA ASN A 48 -6.98 -3.64 -5.03
C ASN A 48 -6.36 -3.52 -6.42
N GLY A 49 -6.43 -2.36 -7.03
CA GLY A 49 -5.82 -2.11 -8.34
C GLY A 49 -4.30 -2.27 -8.32
N PHE A 50 -3.64 -1.67 -7.34
CA PHE A 50 -2.19 -1.74 -7.23
C PHE A 50 -1.70 -3.16 -6.95
N LEU A 51 -2.34 -3.89 -6.04
CA LEU A 51 -1.94 -5.25 -5.67
C LEU A 51 -2.19 -6.26 -6.79
N THR A 52 -3.11 -6.00 -7.69
CA THR A 52 -3.34 -6.87 -8.86
C THR A 52 -2.07 -6.98 -9.70
N LYS A 53 -1.46 -5.85 -10.01
CA LYS A 53 -0.19 -5.79 -10.74
C LYS A 53 0.45 -4.42 -10.52
N PRO A 54 1.33 -4.29 -9.52
CA PRO A 54 1.87 -2.97 -9.15
C PRO A 54 2.49 -2.19 -10.31
N ALA A 55 3.31 -2.84 -11.13
CA ALA A 55 4.00 -2.17 -12.22
C ALA A 55 3.07 -1.67 -13.33
N ALA A 56 1.91 -2.33 -13.51
CA ALA A 56 0.92 -1.90 -14.50
C ALA A 56 0.04 -0.76 -13.97
N TYR A 57 -0.28 -0.81 -12.68
CA TYR A 57 -1.15 0.19 -12.05
C TYR A 57 -0.42 1.54 -11.85
N LEU A 58 0.81 1.47 -11.36
CA LEU A 58 1.67 2.65 -11.20
C LEU A 58 3.01 2.39 -11.90
N LYS A 59 3.08 2.73 -13.17
CA LYS A 59 4.30 2.60 -13.96
C LYS A 59 5.44 3.36 -13.30
N GLY A 60 6.61 2.74 -13.24
CA GLY A 60 7.78 3.33 -12.62
C GLY A 60 7.90 3.09 -11.12
N THR A 61 6.99 2.32 -10.51
CA THR A 61 7.15 1.92 -9.11
C THR A 61 8.42 1.09 -8.92
N LYS A 62 9.09 1.30 -7.77
CA LYS A 62 10.28 0.53 -7.41
C LYS A 62 9.95 -0.86 -6.88
N MET A 63 8.69 -1.14 -6.59
CA MET A 63 8.25 -2.40 -6.04
C MET A 63 8.34 -3.51 -7.08
N ALA A 64 9.18 -4.51 -6.84
CA ALA A 64 9.43 -5.61 -7.77
C ALA A 64 8.46 -6.78 -7.59
N TYR A 65 7.27 -6.53 -7.11
CA TYR A 65 6.27 -7.55 -6.83
C TYR A 65 5.40 -7.80 -8.08
N ALA A 66 5.22 -9.07 -8.44
CA ALA A 66 4.44 -9.44 -9.64
C ALA A 66 2.94 -9.16 -9.50
N GLY A 67 2.43 -9.19 -8.28
CA GLY A 67 1.02 -8.95 -7.99
C GLY A 67 0.27 -10.18 -7.49
N LEU A 68 -0.94 -9.96 -7.00
CA LEU A 68 -1.87 -11.00 -6.54
C LEU A 68 -3.00 -11.11 -7.54
N ARG A 69 -3.06 -12.23 -8.28
CA ARG A 69 -4.08 -12.43 -9.33
C ARG A 69 -5.45 -12.76 -8.77
N LYS A 70 -5.51 -13.50 -7.66
CA LYS A 70 -6.78 -13.92 -7.08
C LYS A 70 -7.42 -12.81 -6.27
N GLU A 71 -8.68 -12.53 -6.56
CA GLU A 71 -9.45 -11.52 -5.86
C GLU A 71 -9.55 -11.80 -4.35
N THR A 72 -9.75 -13.08 -3.98
CA THR A 72 -9.82 -13.48 -2.57
C THR A 72 -8.50 -13.23 -1.83
N ASP A 73 -7.37 -13.43 -2.49
CA ASP A 73 -6.06 -13.16 -1.90
C ASP A 73 -5.87 -11.66 -1.69
N ARG A 74 -6.25 -10.84 -2.66
CA ARG A 74 -6.17 -9.37 -2.51
C ARG A 74 -7.08 -8.89 -1.38
N ALA A 75 -8.29 -9.40 -1.30
CA ALA A 75 -9.23 -9.04 -0.24
C ALA A 75 -8.66 -9.37 1.14
N SER A 76 -8.02 -10.53 1.29
CA SER A 76 -7.40 -10.95 2.54
C SER A 76 -6.24 -10.04 2.94
N VAL A 77 -5.38 -9.67 2.01
CA VAL A 77 -4.25 -8.76 2.27
C VAL A 77 -4.77 -7.36 2.65
N ILE A 78 -5.73 -6.84 1.92
CA ILE A 78 -6.31 -5.52 2.20
C ILE A 78 -6.96 -5.50 3.58
N LYS A 79 -7.69 -6.55 3.94
CA LYS A 79 -8.28 -6.68 5.28
C LYS A 79 -7.21 -6.67 6.36
N TYR A 80 -6.12 -7.41 6.15
CA TYR A 80 -5.00 -7.45 7.08
C TYR A 80 -4.35 -6.07 7.24
N LEU A 81 -4.08 -5.37 6.15
CA LEU A 81 -3.54 -4.02 6.18
C LEU A 81 -4.47 -3.06 6.93
N ASN A 82 -5.78 -3.17 6.69
CA ASN A 82 -6.76 -2.33 7.35
C ASN A 82 -6.80 -2.54 8.87
N GLN A 83 -6.60 -3.78 9.33
CA GLN A 83 -6.56 -4.11 10.75
C GLN A 83 -5.31 -3.58 11.44
N ASN A 84 -4.26 -3.28 10.71
CA ASN A 84 -2.99 -2.77 11.25
C ASN A 84 -2.90 -1.27 11.10
N GLY A 85 -3.81 -0.57 11.77
CA GLY A 85 -3.89 0.88 11.78
C GLY A 85 -4.73 1.37 12.93
N ASP A 86 -4.67 2.68 13.18
CA ASP A 86 -5.38 3.33 14.30
C ASP A 86 -6.89 3.45 14.05
N ASN A 87 -7.28 3.62 12.79
CA ASN A 87 -8.65 3.88 12.38
C ASN A 87 -9.05 2.98 11.21
N PRO A 88 -9.29 1.68 11.45
CA PRO A 88 -9.72 0.79 10.37
C PRO A 88 -11.01 1.31 9.71
N LEU A 89 -11.01 1.33 8.36
CA LEU A 89 -12.20 1.70 7.61
C LEU A 89 -13.23 0.58 7.65
N PRO A 90 -14.54 0.90 7.60
CA PRO A 90 -15.57 -0.12 7.48
C PRO A 90 -15.36 -0.94 6.20
N LEU A 91 -15.40 -2.28 6.33
CA LEU A 91 -15.30 -3.15 5.16
C LEU A 91 -16.58 -3.06 4.32
N PRO A 92 -16.46 -3.13 2.98
CA PRO A 92 -17.64 -3.13 2.10
C PRO A 92 -18.48 -4.38 2.26
#